data_2c58c34de612cf0cdd39db4b515d554d
#
_entry.id   2c58c34de612cf0cdd39db4b515d554d
#
_cell.length_a   1.000
_cell.length_b   1.000
_cell.length_c   1.000
_cell.angle_alpha   90.00
_cell.angle_beta   90.00
_cell.angle_gamma   90.00
#
_symmetry.space_group_name_H-M   'P 1'
#
loop_
_entity.id
_entity.type
_entity.pdbx_description
1 polymer ?
#
loop_
_entity_poly.entity_id
_entity_poly.type
_entity_poly.pdbx_seq_one_letter_code
_entity_poly.pdbx_strand_id
1 'polypeptide(L)'
;MADRPGLSGILLVGGASTRFGSPKALARLDGETLAEIGWATLAFCAERLAVGKTADGLDLPFALLDDGTDVRAPIAGVVAGLRAAANDLCVVLPVDTPRITPEALAALADVCPDVAVPQTGPLPGAYRRTALPALERALSAGRLSLREVLAELDTLVVDVESDLLLNVTTPDDL
;
A
#
# COMPACT_ATOMS: atom_id res chain seq x y z
N MET A 1 2.86 15.03 -12.46
CA MET A 1 3.77 15.29 -11.31
C MET A 1 5.17 14.83 -11.70
N ALA A 2 6.18 15.59 -11.36
CA ALA A 2 7.57 15.23 -11.68
C ALA A 2 8.04 14.04 -10.81
N ASP A 3 8.97 13.24 -11.35
CA ASP A 3 9.62 12.17 -10.61
C ASP A 3 10.20 12.67 -9.29
N ARG A 4 9.95 11.91 -8.21
CA ARG A 4 10.39 12.28 -6.88
C ARG A 4 11.58 11.40 -6.46
N PRO A 5 12.82 11.90 -6.57
CA PRO A 5 14.00 11.18 -6.12
C PRO A 5 13.90 10.83 -4.64
N GLY A 6 14.38 9.66 -4.25
CA GLY A 6 14.40 9.21 -2.86
C GLY A 6 13.05 8.71 -2.31
N LEU A 7 12.04 8.51 -3.16
CA LEU A 7 10.74 7.96 -2.80
C LEU A 7 10.48 6.66 -3.56
N SER A 8 10.11 5.59 -2.85
CA SER A 8 9.61 4.35 -3.44
C SER A 8 8.11 4.24 -3.28
N GLY A 9 7.42 3.74 -4.29
CA GLY A 9 6.01 3.40 -4.27
C GLY A 9 5.82 1.90 -4.11
N ILE A 10 4.99 1.48 -3.15
CA ILE A 10 4.66 0.08 -2.89
C ILE A 10 3.16 -0.10 -3.14
N LEU A 11 2.81 -0.88 -4.15
CA LEU A 11 1.43 -1.26 -4.45
C LEU A 11 1.12 -2.62 -3.82
N LEU A 12 0.16 -2.65 -2.90
CA LEU A 12 -0.31 -3.90 -2.31
C LEU A 12 -1.44 -4.47 -3.18
N VAL A 13 -1.16 -5.55 -3.90
CA VAL A 13 -2.12 -6.21 -4.80
C VAL A 13 -2.77 -7.44 -4.19
N GLY A 14 -2.31 -7.89 -3.02
CA GLY A 14 -2.86 -9.02 -2.28
C GLY A 14 -4.01 -8.60 -1.36
N GLY A 15 -4.88 -9.54 -1.06
CA GLY A 15 -5.97 -9.38 -0.11
C GLY A 15 -6.97 -10.51 -0.24
N ALA A 16 -7.60 -10.91 0.89
CA ALA A 16 -8.68 -11.88 0.87
C ALA A 16 -9.94 -11.24 0.28
N SER A 17 -10.10 -11.33 -1.05
CA SER A 17 -11.27 -10.80 -1.78
C SER A 17 -12.51 -11.72 -1.66
N THR A 18 -12.80 -12.21 -0.45
CA THR A 18 -13.88 -13.18 -0.21
C THR A 18 -15.26 -12.65 -0.60
N ARG A 19 -15.46 -11.33 -0.56
CA ARG A 19 -16.73 -10.68 -0.93
C ARG A 19 -16.79 -10.28 -2.40
N PHE A 20 -15.64 -10.28 -3.11
CA PHE A 20 -15.54 -9.82 -4.49
C PHE A 20 -15.74 -10.94 -5.50
N GLY A 21 -15.60 -12.21 -5.08
CA GLY A 21 -15.74 -13.39 -5.96
C GLY A 21 -14.59 -13.58 -6.97
N SER A 22 -13.70 -12.59 -7.11
CA SER A 22 -12.52 -12.59 -7.97
C SER A 22 -11.42 -11.76 -7.34
N PRO A 23 -10.14 -11.88 -7.78
CA PRO A 23 -9.07 -11.03 -7.27
C PRO A 23 -9.36 -9.55 -7.49
N LYS A 24 -9.47 -8.79 -6.40
CA LYS A 24 -9.81 -7.35 -6.43
C LYS A 24 -8.85 -6.55 -7.33
N ALA A 25 -7.58 -6.93 -7.35
CA ALA A 25 -6.57 -6.27 -8.18
C ALA A 25 -6.90 -6.27 -9.68
N LEU A 26 -7.64 -7.28 -10.14
CA LEU A 26 -8.06 -7.44 -11.55
C LEU A 26 -9.45 -6.86 -11.84
N ALA A 27 -10.17 -6.39 -10.82
CA ALA A 27 -11.44 -5.70 -11.02
C ALA A 27 -11.24 -4.41 -11.81
N ARG A 28 -12.22 -4.04 -12.65
CA ARG A 28 -12.09 -2.91 -13.57
C ARG A 28 -12.96 -1.75 -13.14
N LEU A 29 -12.34 -0.58 -13.12
CA LEU A 29 -12.98 0.72 -12.99
C LEU A 29 -12.67 1.55 -14.24
N ASP A 30 -13.69 2.00 -14.96
CA ASP A 30 -13.55 2.78 -16.19
C ASP A 30 -12.65 2.12 -17.28
N GLY A 31 -12.60 0.78 -17.30
CA GLY A 31 -11.84 0.02 -18.29
C GLY A 31 -10.43 -0.41 -17.88
N GLU A 32 -9.86 0.17 -16.83
CA GLU A 32 -8.57 -0.21 -16.27
C GLU A 32 -8.74 -1.09 -15.03
N THR A 33 -7.80 -2.00 -14.75
CA THR A 33 -7.80 -2.77 -13.52
C THR A 33 -7.41 -1.89 -12.34
N LEU A 34 -7.89 -2.22 -11.13
CA LEU A 34 -7.47 -1.50 -9.91
C LEU A 34 -5.94 -1.55 -9.71
N ALA A 35 -5.29 -2.64 -10.14
CA ALA A 35 -3.83 -2.74 -10.11
C ALA A 35 -3.16 -1.77 -11.08
N GLU A 36 -3.68 -1.61 -12.30
CA GLU A 36 -3.16 -0.65 -13.29
C GLU A 36 -3.34 0.79 -12.81
N ILE A 37 -4.51 1.13 -12.26
CA ILE A 37 -4.77 2.45 -11.67
C ILE A 37 -3.79 2.75 -10.54
N GLY A 38 -3.63 1.84 -9.57
CA GLY A 38 -2.69 2.03 -8.47
C GLY A 38 -1.24 2.13 -8.94
N TRP A 39 -0.85 1.34 -9.93
CA TRP A 39 0.48 1.40 -10.53
C TRP A 39 0.77 2.74 -11.23
N ALA A 40 -0.22 3.28 -11.95
CA ALA A 40 -0.13 4.59 -12.58
C ALA A 40 -0.07 5.72 -11.54
N THR A 41 -0.85 5.63 -10.47
CA THR A 41 -0.84 6.59 -9.36
C THR A 41 0.55 6.72 -8.73
N LEU A 42 1.32 5.63 -8.64
CA LEU A 42 2.66 5.61 -8.08
C LEU A 42 3.75 6.04 -9.08
N ALA A 43 3.43 6.45 -10.30
CA ALA A 43 4.41 6.79 -11.34
C ALA A 43 5.31 7.98 -10.99
N PHE A 44 4.92 8.81 -10.02
CA PHE A 44 5.74 9.93 -9.52
C PHE A 44 6.88 9.49 -8.59
N CYS A 45 6.89 8.22 -8.13
CA CYS A 45 7.96 7.67 -7.32
C CYS A 45 9.16 7.28 -8.20
N ALA A 46 10.38 7.43 -7.67
CA ALA A 46 11.60 7.02 -8.36
C ALA A 46 11.68 5.50 -8.58
N GLU A 47 10.99 4.74 -7.75
CA GLU A 47 10.88 3.28 -7.81
C GLU A 47 9.44 2.85 -7.53
N ARG A 48 8.97 1.80 -8.18
CA ARG A 48 7.69 1.17 -7.91
C ARG A 48 7.85 -0.33 -7.70
N LEU A 49 7.20 -0.85 -6.67
CA LEU A 49 7.13 -2.28 -6.33
C LEU A 49 5.67 -2.69 -6.21
N ALA A 50 5.27 -3.75 -6.90
CA ALA A 50 4.00 -4.43 -6.62
C ALA A 50 4.27 -5.62 -5.72
N VAL A 51 3.54 -5.74 -4.61
CA VAL A 51 3.76 -6.75 -3.59
C VAL A 51 2.48 -7.54 -3.35
N GLY A 52 2.61 -8.84 -3.29
CA GLY A 52 1.50 -9.76 -3.03
C GLY A 52 1.98 -11.19 -2.94
N LYS A 53 1.10 -12.12 -3.27
CA LYS A 53 1.44 -13.56 -3.29
C LYS A 53 1.51 -14.05 -4.71
N THR A 54 2.67 -14.54 -5.13
CA THR A 54 2.84 -15.14 -6.48
C THR A 54 1.94 -16.37 -6.67
N ALA A 55 1.63 -17.07 -5.56
CA ALA A 55 0.71 -18.20 -5.57
C ALA A 55 -0.73 -17.84 -5.97
N ASP A 56 -1.13 -16.56 -5.87
CA ASP A 56 -2.46 -16.11 -6.29
C ASP A 56 -2.61 -16.04 -7.83
N GLY A 57 -1.51 -16.17 -8.58
CA GLY A 57 -1.51 -16.28 -10.04
C GLY A 57 -2.10 -15.07 -10.76
N LEU A 58 -1.94 -13.87 -10.20
CA LEU A 58 -2.46 -12.63 -10.81
C LEU A 58 -1.76 -12.33 -12.13
N ASP A 59 -2.53 -12.15 -13.18
CA ASP A 59 -2.02 -11.67 -14.48
C ASP A 59 -1.93 -10.14 -14.46
N LEU A 60 -0.72 -9.66 -14.14
CA LEU A 60 -0.42 -8.23 -14.00
C LEU A 60 0.55 -7.79 -15.10
N PRO A 61 0.42 -6.55 -15.63
CA PRO A 61 1.32 -6.03 -16.67
C PRO A 61 2.69 -5.58 -16.11
N PHE A 62 2.98 -5.85 -14.84
CA PHE A 62 4.23 -5.53 -14.14
C PHE A 62 4.65 -6.68 -13.22
N ALA A 63 5.92 -6.68 -12.83
CA ALA A 63 6.47 -7.72 -11.97
C ALA A 63 5.86 -7.66 -10.56
N LEU A 64 5.57 -8.83 -10.00
CA LEU A 64 5.08 -9.02 -8.64
C LEU A 64 6.20 -9.53 -7.74
N LEU A 65 6.46 -8.83 -6.64
CA LEU A 65 7.30 -9.29 -5.54
C LEU A 65 6.44 -10.14 -4.59
N ASP A 66 6.85 -11.39 -4.35
CA ASP A 66 6.22 -12.22 -3.34
C ASP A 66 6.51 -11.69 -1.94
N ASP A 67 5.52 -11.66 -1.05
CA ASP A 67 5.70 -11.19 0.31
C ASP A 67 6.43 -12.19 1.23
N GLY A 68 6.70 -13.39 0.75
CA GLY A 68 7.52 -14.42 1.40
C GLY A 68 6.88 -15.08 2.62
N THR A 69 5.57 -14.96 2.82
CA THR A 69 4.85 -15.54 3.95
C THR A 69 3.47 -16.05 3.56
N ASP A 70 2.92 -16.98 4.33
CA ASP A 70 1.53 -17.46 4.18
C ASP A 70 0.51 -16.52 4.86
N VAL A 71 0.96 -15.51 5.60
CA VAL A 71 0.10 -14.55 6.29
C VAL A 71 -0.66 -13.70 5.26
N ARG A 72 -1.99 -13.70 5.36
CA ARG A 72 -2.88 -12.91 4.51
C ARG A 72 -3.37 -11.66 5.24
N ALA A 73 -2.44 -10.76 5.53
CA ALA A 73 -2.71 -9.47 6.14
C ALA A 73 -1.83 -8.38 5.50
N PRO A 74 -2.28 -7.12 5.46
CA PRO A 74 -1.54 -6.03 4.82
C PRO A 74 -0.12 -5.84 5.36
N ILE A 75 0.11 -6.12 6.64
CA ILE A 75 1.43 -6.00 7.27
C ILE A 75 2.51 -6.84 6.56
N ALA A 76 2.16 -8.01 6.04
CA ALA A 76 3.08 -8.86 5.29
C ALA A 76 3.61 -8.16 4.04
N GLY A 77 2.73 -7.53 3.27
CA GLY A 77 3.09 -6.76 2.08
C GLY A 77 3.88 -5.50 2.40
N VAL A 78 3.52 -4.80 3.48
CA VAL A 78 4.25 -3.61 3.94
C VAL A 78 5.69 -3.97 4.32
N VAL A 79 5.88 -5.02 5.10
CA VAL A 79 7.21 -5.51 5.49
C VAL A 79 8.04 -5.90 4.29
N ALA A 80 7.48 -6.71 3.38
CA ALA A 80 8.19 -7.15 2.18
C ALA A 80 8.56 -5.97 1.27
N GLY A 81 7.65 -5.02 1.07
CA GLY A 81 7.90 -3.81 0.28
C GLY A 81 8.98 -2.93 0.88
N LEU A 82 8.93 -2.64 2.18
CA LEU A 82 9.95 -1.83 2.86
C LEU A 82 11.33 -2.48 2.84
N ARG A 83 11.41 -3.81 2.95
CA ARG A 83 12.69 -4.54 2.82
C ARG A 83 13.30 -4.42 1.43
N ALA A 84 12.47 -4.52 0.40
CA ALA A 84 12.91 -4.54 -1.00
C ALA A 84 13.17 -3.14 -1.57
N ALA A 85 12.52 -2.11 -1.02
CA ALA A 85 12.62 -0.74 -1.53
C ALA A 85 14.07 -0.21 -1.48
N ALA A 86 14.49 0.46 -2.53
CA ALA A 86 15.81 1.10 -2.60
C ALA A 86 15.89 2.36 -1.73
N ASN A 87 14.75 3.02 -1.47
CA ASN A 87 14.70 4.28 -0.73
C ASN A 87 14.17 4.07 0.69
N ASP A 88 14.61 4.93 1.62
CA ASP A 88 14.19 4.87 3.03
C ASP A 88 12.76 5.35 3.25
N LEU A 89 12.26 6.20 2.38
CA LEU A 89 10.88 6.70 2.42
C LEU A 89 10.05 6.02 1.33
N CYS A 90 8.94 5.44 1.74
CA CYS A 90 8.01 4.74 0.84
C CYS A 90 6.59 5.27 1.02
N VAL A 91 5.83 5.35 -0.06
CA VAL A 91 4.36 5.41 0.00
C VAL A 91 3.81 4.03 -0.27
N VAL A 92 2.84 3.60 0.54
CA VAL A 92 2.20 2.29 0.44
C VAL A 92 0.74 2.49 0.06
N LEU A 93 0.36 1.92 -1.08
CA LEU A 93 -0.97 2.06 -1.66
C LEU A 93 -1.62 0.68 -1.82
N PRO A 94 -2.76 0.39 -1.17
CA PRO A 94 -3.56 -0.78 -1.49
C PRO A 94 -4.39 -0.53 -2.76
N VAL A 95 -4.62 -1.56 -3.55
CA VAL A 95 -5.39 -1.47 -4.81
C VAL A 95 -6.85 -1.03 -4.63
N ASP A 96 -7.39 -1.16 -3.42
CA ASP A 96 -8.78 -0.84 -3.15
C ASP A 96 -9.06 0.65 -2.84
N THR A 97 -8.04 1.51 -2.98
CA THR A 97 -8.20 2.98 -2.86
C THR A 97 -7.89 3.67 -4.19
N PRO A 98 -8.68 3.43 -5.26
CA PRO A 98 -8.34 3.86 -6.62
C PRO A 98 -8.45 5.37 -6.84
N ARG A 99 -9.08 6.12 -5.94
CA ARG A 99 -9.29 7.57 -6.07
C ARG A 99 -8.19 8.42 -5.45
N ILE A 100 -7.26 7.81 -4.71
CA ILE A 100 -6.14 8.55 -4.12
C ILE A 100 -5.26 9.17 -5.20
N THR A 101 -4.81 10.40 -4.97
CA THR A 101 -3.99 11.11 -5.94
C THR A 101 -2.51 11.06 -5.58
N PRO A 102 -1.60 11.21 -6.58
CA PRO A 102 -0.17 11.37 -6.33
C PRO A 102 0.15 12.50 -5.34
N GLU A 103 -0.60 13.61 -5.43
CA GLU A 103 -0.42 14.78 -4.56
C GLU A 103 -0.74 14.45 -3.09
N ALA A 104 -1.82 13.69 -2.84
CA ALA A 104 -2.18 13.26 -1.49
C ALA A 104 -1.13 12.32 -0.91
N LEU A 105 -0.62 11.37 -1.70
CA LEU A 105 0.47 10.48 -1.27
C LEU A 105 1.78 11.25 -1.02
N ALA A 106 2.10 12.22 -1.88
CA ALA A 106 3.27 13.08 -1.70
C ALA A 106 3.17 13.92 -0.42
N ALA A 107 1.99 14.45 -0.10
CA ALA A 107 1.75 15.21 1.13
C ALA A 107 1.99 14.35 2.38
N LEU A 108 1.57 13.07 2.38
CA LEU A 108 1.90 12.13 3.46
C LEU A 108 3.41 11.91 3.58
N ALA A 109 4.10 11.71 2.45
CA ALA A 109 5.54 11.50 2.42
C ALA A 109 6.33 12.72 2.94
N ASP A 110 5.87 13.94 2.64
CA ASP A 110 6.54 15.19 3.04
C ASP A 110 6.62 15.39 4.55
N VAL A 111 5.66 14.89 5.29
CA VAL A 111 5.54 15.09 6.74
C VAL A 111 5.82 13.82 7.54
N CYS A 112 6.26 12.75 6.91
CA CYS A 112 6.40 11.42 7.50
C CYS A 112 7.53 11.38 8.55
N PRO A 113 7.23 11.16 9.86
CA PRO A 113 8.25 10.81 10.85
C PRO A 113 8.67 9.33 10.65
N ASP A 114 8.21 8.38 11.45
CA ASP A 114 8.32 6.95 11.10
C ASP A 114 7.21 6.55 10.13
N VAL A 115 5.99 7.03 10.39
CA VAL A 115 4.79 6.76 9.58
C VAL A 115 3.91 8.01 9.50
N ALA A 116 3.31 8.27 8.34
CA ALA A 116 2.24 9.25 8.16
C ALA A 116 1.06 8.59 7.46
N VAL A 117 -0.13 8.74 8.05
CA VAL A 117 -1.36 8.08 7.57
C VAL A 117 -2.53 9.05 7.54
N PRO A 118 -3.54 8.82 6.70
CA PRO A 118 -4.75 9.61 6.75
C PRO A 118 -5.60 9.24 7.99
N GLN A 119 -6.60 10.06 8.25
CA GLN A 119 -7.54 9.89 9.37
C GLN A 119 -8.32 8.56 9.35
N THR A 120 -8.41 7.90 8.19
CA THR A 120 -9.18 6.65 8.02
C THR A 120 -8.41 5.40 8.45
N GLY A 121 -7.10 5.48 8.59
CA GLY A 121 -6.34 4.32 9.04
C GLY A 121 -4.94 4.18 8.42
N PRO A 122 -4.31 3.02 8.62
CA PRO A 122 -2.91 2.81 8.33
C PRO A 122 -2.55 2.80 6.83
N LEU A 123 -3.54 2.63 5.95
CA LEU A 123 -3.35 2.58 4.49
C LEU A 123 -4.45 3.37 3.77
N PRO A 124 -4.10 4.03 2.65
CA PRO A 124 -2.74 4.29 2.15
C PRO A 124 -1.91 5.07 3.15
N GLY A 125 -0.57 5.05 3.04
CA GLY A 125 0.28 5.76 3.99
C GLY A 125 1.71 5.94 3.50
N ALA A 126 2.47 6.81 4.19
CA ALA A 126 3.90 6.93 4.03
C ALA A 126 4.62 6.25 5.19
N TYR A 127 5.65 5.50 4.89
CA TYR A 127 6.40 4.68 5.85
C TYR A 127 7.89 4.88 5.63
N ARG A 128 8.63 5.16 6.70
CA ARG A 128 10.10 5.13 6.66
C ARG A 128 10.62 3.75 7.01
N ARG A 129 11.81 3.45 6.54
CA ARG A 129 12.53 2.22 6.90
C ARG A 129 12.74 2.09 8.42
N THR A 130 12.75 3.21 9.16
CA THR A 130 12.79 3.21 10.63
C THR A 130 11.61 2.48 11.28
N ALA A 131 10.47 2.37 10.59
CA ALA A 131 9.30 1.59 11.04
C ALA A 131 9.49 0.07 10.87
N LEU A 132 10.38 -0.37 9.99
CA LEU A 132 10.52 -1.77 9.60
C LEU A 132 10.81 -2.72 10.77
N PRO A 133 11.72 -2.44 11.72
CA PRO A 133 11.97 -3.35 12.83
C PRO A 133 10.75 -3.65 13.70
N ALA A 134 9.90 -2.65 13.96
CA ALA A 134 8.66 -2.85 14.73
C ALA A 134 7.65 -3.70 13.95
N LEU A 135 7.49 -3.43 12.65
CA LEU A 135 6.60 -4.21 11.77
C LEU A 135 7.07 -5.67 11.65
N GLU A 136 8.37 -5.91 11.52
CA GLU A 136 8.95 -7.27 11.47
C GLU A 136 8.72 -8.04 12.76
N ARG A 137 8.94 -7.42 13.91
CA ARG A 137 8.68 -8.04 15.21
C ARG A 137 7.20 -8.41 15.37
N ALA A 138 6.31 -7.51 14.97
CA ALA A 138 4.88 -7.75 15.03
C ALA A 138 4.45 -8.93 14.13
N LEU A 139 4.91 -8.94 12.88
CA LEU A 139 4.62 -10.01 11.93
C LEU A 139 5.11 -11.36 12.45
N SER A 140 6.35 -11.42 12.95
CA SER A 140 6.94 -12.64 13.52
C SER A 140 6.21 -13.14 14.78
N ALA A 141 5.63 -12.23 15.56
CA ALA A 141 4.84 -12.55 16.75
C ALA A 141 3.37 -12.86 16.44
N GLY A 142 2.94 -12.84 15.18
CA GLY A 142 1.55 -13.04 14.78
C GLY A 142 0.63 -11.86 15.11
N ARG A 143 1.17 -10.68 15.41
CA ARG A 143 0.40 -9.43 15.59
C ARG A 143 0.22 -8.78 14.21
N LEU A 144 -0.98 -8.92 13.64
CA LEU A 144 -1.24 -8.59 12.24
C LEU A 144 -1.94 -7.24 12.03
N SER A 145 -2.35 -6.57 13.10
CA SER A 145 -2.98 -5.26 13.04
C SER A 145 -1.94 -4.16 12.84
N LEU A 146 -1.88 -3.57 11.64
CA LEU A 146 -1.06 -2.39 11.39
C LEU A 146 -1.37 -1.25 12.36
N ARG A 147 -2.64 -0.99 12.64
CA ARG A 147 -3.08 0.06 13.56
C ARG A 147 -2.45 -0.08 14.95
N GLU A 148 -2.37 -1.31 15.47
CA GLU A 148 -1.75 -1.57 16.76
C GLU A 148 -0.24 -1.32 16.73
N VAL A 149 0.44 -1.75 15.66
CA VAL A 149 1.88 -1.53 15.51
C VAL A 149 2.21 -0.05 15.38
N LEU A 150 1.38 0.71 14.65
CA LEU A 150 1.59 2.15 14.48
C LEU A 150 1.48 2.93 15.80
N ALA A 151 0.76 2.41 16.78
CA ALA A 151 0.72 3.00 18.12
C ALA A 151 2.07 2.93 18.87
N GLU A 152 2.97 2.06 18.44
CA GLU A 152 4.34 1.92 19.00
C GLU A 152 5.37 2.81 18.26
N LEU A 153 4.99 3.50 17.20
CA LEU A 153 5.84 4.29 16.31
C LEU A 153 5.50 5.77 16.38
N ASP A 154 6.45 6.60 15.94
CA ASP A 154 6.17 8.03 15.72
C ASP A 154 5.28 8.16 14.46
N THR A 155 3.99 8.23 14.71
CA THR A 155 2.95 8.22 13.67
C THR A 155 2.21 9.55 13.64
N LEU A 156 2.22 10.20 12.47
CA LEU A 156 1.47 11.41 12.21
C LEU A 156 0.18 11.08 11.46
N VAL A 157 -0.95 11.58 11.95
CA VAL A 157 -2.24 11.52 11.23
C VAL A 157 -2.42 12.83 10.46
N VAL A 158 -2.66 12.72 9.17
CA VAL A 158 -2.84 13.83 8.23
C VAL A 158 -4.29 13.84 7.75
N ASP A 159 -4.92 14.98 7.74
CA ASP A 159 -6.26 15.12 7.18
C ASP A 159 -6.19 15.13 5.66
N VAL A 160 -6.80 14.13 5.03
CA VAL A 160 -6.88 13.94 3.58
C VAL A 160 -8.35 13.97 3.18
N GLU A 161 -8.65 14.58 2.04
CA GLU A 161 -10.01 14.67 1.51
C GLU A 161 -10.66 13.27 1.47
N SER A 162 -11.85 13.14 2.09
CA SER A 162 -12.49 11.84 2.33
C SER A 162 -12.84 11.09 1.05
N ASP A 163 -13.19 11.80 -0.02
CA ASP A 163 -13.53 11.19 -1.31
C ASP A 163 -12.33 10.48 -1.96
N LEU A 164 -11.10 10.94 -1.68
CA LEU A 164 -9.87 10.31 -2.15
C LEU A 164 -9.58 8.98 -1.42
N LEU A 165 -10.16 8.79 -0.24
CA LEU A 165 -9.94 7.63 0.63
C LEU A 165 -11.03 6.56 0.52
N LEU A 166 -11.97 6.73 -0.42
CA LEU A 166 -13.04 5.74 -0.63
C LEU A 166 -12.48 4.41 -1.11
N ASN A 167 -12.77 3.36 -0.37
CA ASN A 167 -12.37 1.99 -0.70
C ASN A 167 -13.40 1.32 -1.59
N VAL A 168 -12.92 0.63 -2.61
CA VAL A 168 -13.71 -0.36 -3.36
C VAL A 168 -13.79 -1.63 -2.51
N THR A 169 -14.97 -1.93 -1.97
CA THR A 169 -15.19 -3.07 -1.07
C THR A 169 -15.98 -4.19 -1.76
N THR A 170 -16.88 -3.81 -2.65
CA THR A 170 -17.76 -4.70 -3.41
C THR A 170 -17.72 -4.35 -4.90
N PRO A 171 -18.18 -5.25 -5.80
CA PRO A 171 -18.31 -4.92 -7.22
C PRO A 171 -19.21 -3.70 -7.51
N ASP A 172 -20.15 -3.39 -6.63
CA ASP A 172 -21.07 -2.25 -6.78
C ASP A 172 -20.38 -0.89 -6.51
N ASP A 173 -19.16 -0.90 -5.98
CA ASP A 173 -18.35 0.31 -5.73
C ASP A 173 -17.52 0.74 -6.95
N LEU A 174 -17.56 -0.06 -8.05
CA LEU A 174 -16.79 0.16 -9.29
C LEU A 174 -17.46 1.10 -10.28
#